data_8a985731e113164acc5d0e721beabd5f
#
_entry.id   8a985731e113164acc5d0e721beabd5f
#
_cell.length_a   1.000
_cell.length_b   1.000
_cell.length_c   1.000
_cell.angle_alpha   90.00
_cell.angle_beta   90.00
_cell.angle_gamma   90.00
#
_symmetry.space_group_name_H-M   'P 1'
#
loop_
_entity.id
_entity.type
_entity.pdbx_description
1 polymer ?
#
loop_
_entity_poly.entity_id
_entity_poly.type
_entity_poly.pdbx_seq_one_letter_code
_entity_poly.pdbx_strand_id
1 'polypeptide(L)'
;MESENYVYKKEIDWSTLMEGFTLPLDNQVIFLRNMENFLQRGQSKIIHFFMNGKTYDAKIVNMNNSVEKRKKDAYQIRYPRNGELSQALQQYFFKSMSYIKMIRENRDPKDRSYIKMPDGLKEYLAIYTTEYEDTFLLEPIAQDDFQVMKKAIQGMRERTVENEIEYEMEDKSSGIEKKLQIVKIRKLNRKIGENLKLLYGYRCQICGQVIGEKYGSHIAEAHHIDYFVNSLNNDANNQMIVCPNHHSVIHDANPVFDRRRMVYGFDNGGEERISLNKHLFIYVK
;
A
#
# COMPACT_ATOMS: atom_id res chain seq x y z
N MET A 1 16.91 -8.25 2.71
CA MET A 1 15.79 -7.91 3.64
C MET A 1 14.54 -8.51 3.05
N GLU A 2 13.99 -9.50 3.69
CA GLU A 2 12.85 -10.25 3.16
C GLU A 2 11.59 -9.39 3.14
N SER A 3 10.81 -9.49 2.09
CA SER A 3 9.54 -8.76 1.90
C SER A 3 8.45 -9.09 2.93
N GLU A 4 8.79 -9.85 3.96
CA GLU A 4 7.90 -10.29 5.02
C GLU A 4 7.44 -9.16 5.94
N ASN A 5 8.03 -7.99 5.83
CA ASN A 5 7.97 -6.94 6.82
C ASN A 5 7.18 -5.69 6.39
N TYR A 6 6.52 -5.72 5.23
CA TYR A 6 5.72 -4.58 4.78
C TYR A 6 4.50 -4.36 5.68
N VAL A 7 4.34 -3.14 6.17
CA VAL A 7 3.19 -2.73 6.97
C VAL A 7 2.13 -2.08 6.08
N TYR A 8 2.43 -0.92 5.50
CA TYR A 8 1.55 -0.24 4.56
C TYR A 8 2.26 0.93 3.86
N LYS A 9 1.58 1.51 2.86
CA LYS A 9 2.01 2.69 2.13
C LYS A 9 1.13 3.89 2.50
N LYS A 10 1.75 4.92 3.04
CA LYS A 10 1.09 6.18 3.40
C LYS A 10 1.24 7.18 2.24
N GLU A 11 0.12 7.70 1.72
CA GLU A 11 0.14 8.86 0.83
C GLU A 11 0.61 10.09 1.61
N ILE A 12 1.52 10.87 1.01
CA ILE A 12 2.09 12.06 1.64
C ILE A 12 1.02 13.15 1.74
N ASP A 13 0.86 13.65 2.95
CA ASP A 13 0.00 14.75 3.28
C ASP A 13 0.71 15.75 4.24
N TRP A 14 0.05 16.86 4.55
CA TRP A 14 0.60 17.86 5.46
C TRP A 14 1.00 17.28 6.81
N SER A 15 0.16 16.44 7.40
CA SER A 15 0.44 15.86 8.73
C SER A 15 1.67 14.98 8.69
N THR A 16 1.80 14.14 7.66
CA THR A 16 2.97 13.27 7.46
C THR A 16 4.25 14.07 7.29
N LEU A 17 4.21 15.20 6.61
CA LEU A 17 5.41 16.06 6.44
C LEU A 17 5.78 16.83 7.71
N MET A 18 4.82 17.12 8.59
CA MET A 18 5.02 18.06 9.68
C MET A 18 5.08 17.43 11.07
N GLU A 19 4.20 16.48 11.37
CA GLU A 19 3.96 16.09 12.77
C GLU A 19 3.61 14.62 12.99
N GLY A 20 3.30 13.88 11.92
CA GLY A 20 2.98 12.46 12.02
C GLY A 20 1.75 12.03 11.25
N PHE A 21 1.30 10.80 11.51
CA PHE A 21 0.18 10.18 10.81
C PHE A 21 -0.52 9.13 11.69
N THR A 22 -1.78 8.84 11.37
CA THR A 22 -2.54 7.77 12.03
C THR A 22 -2.31 6.44 11.31
N LEU A 23 -2.08 5.37 12.07
CA LEU A 23 -2.00 4.01 11.54
C LEU A 23 -3.41 3.52 11.18
N PRO A 24 -3.65 3.04 9.94
CA PRO A 24 -4.91 2.43 9.57
C PRO A 24 -5.19 1.19 10.43
N LEU A 25 -6.45 0.97 10.79
CA LEU A 25 -6.85 -0.12 11.70
C LEU A 25 -6.35 -1.50 11.25
N ASP A 26 -6.43 -1.78 9.95
CA ASP A 26 -6.06 -3.07 9.39
C ASP A 26 -4.55 -3.34 9.43
N ASN A 27 -3.75 -2.29 9.50
CA ASN A 27 -2.29 -2.36 9.54
C ASN A 27 -1.71 -2.30 10.97
N GLN A 28 -2.52 -1.93 11.95
CA GLN A 28 -2.06 -1.79 13.34
C GLN A 28 -1.51 -3.11 13.89
N VAL A 29 -2.16 -4.23 13.59
CA VAL A 29 -1.73 -5.56 14.09
C VAL A 29 -0.32 -5.90 13.61
N ILE A 30 -0.01 -5.64 12.34
CA ILE A 30 1.32 -5.92 11.76
C ILE A 30 2.36 -4.99 12.39
N PHE A 31 2.04 -3.69 12.51
CA PHE A 31 2.92 -2.72 13.12
C PHE A 31 3.23 -3.06 14.58
N LEU A 32 2.19 -3.37 15.36
CA LEU A 32 2.31 -3.65 16.80
C LEU A 32 3.03 -4.97 17.09
N ARG A 33 3.06 -5.93 16.16
CA ARG A 33 3.85 -7.16 16.31
C ARG A 33 5.36 -6.92 16.45
N ASN A 34 5.84 -5.82 15.91
CA ASN A 34 7.25 -5.41 16.00
C ASN A 34 7.55 -4.61 17.27
N MET A 35 6.60 -4.49 18.16
CA MET A 35 6.75 -3.75 19.42
C MET A 35 6.86 -4.72 20.60
N GLU A 36 7.78 -4.42 21.49
CA GLU A 36 8.02 -5.19 22.72
C GLU A 36 6.76 -5.31 23.60
N ASN A 37 5.99 -4.24 23.70
CA ASN A 37 4.82 -4.16 24.58
C ASN A 37 3.63 -3.46 23.93
N PHE A 38 2.42 -3.95 24.19
CA PHE A 38 1.19 -3.28 23.82
C PHE A 38 0.97 -2.02 24.66
N LEU A 39 0.61 -0.92 23.98
CA LEU A 39 0.27 0.35 24.64
C LEU A 39 -1.22 0.37 25.01
N GLN A 40 -1.51 0.65 26.25
CA GLN A 40 -2.86 0.97 26.70
C GLN A 40 -3.28 2.35 26.18
N ARG A 41 -4.59 2.65 26.19
CA ARG A 41 -5.10 3.98 25.80
C ARG A 41 -4.48 5.07 26.64
N GLY A 42 -4.03 6.13 25.99
CA GLY A 42 -3.32 7.23 26.60
C GLY A 42 -1.81 7.02 26.76
N GLN A 43 -1.33 5.81 26.58
CA GLN A 43 0.11 5.54 26.65
C GLN A 43 0.82 5.86 25.34
N SER A 44 2.11 6.07 25.46
CA SER A 44 3.00 6.32 24.32
C SER A 44 4.37 5.71 24.56
N LYS A 45 5.07 5.39 23.47
CA LYS A 45 6.43 4.84 23.47
C LYS A 45 7.26 5.50 22.35
N ILE A 46 8.57 5.60 22.56
CA ILE A 46 9.51 5.99 21.51
C ILE A 46 9.71 4.78 20.59
N ILE A 47 9.70 5.04 19.30
CA ILE A 47 10.04 4.09 18.23
C ILE A 47 11.09 4.72 17.34
N HIS A 48 11.80 3.88 16.59
CA HIS A 48 12.88 4.29 15.72
C HIS A 48 12.52 4.05 14.26
N PHE A 49 12.75 5.05 13.43
CA PHE A 49 12.61 4.94 11.98
C PHE A 49 13.98 4.99 11.31
N PHE A 50 14.31 3.97 10.55
CA PHE A 50 15.49 3.96 9.71
C PHE A 50 15.11 4.37 8.28
N MET A 51 15.76 5.40 7.75
CA MET A 51 15.53 5.93 6.41
C MET A 51 16.83 6.47 5.83
N ASN A 52 17.19 6.03 4.63
CA ASN A 52 18.38 6.50 3.90
C ASN A 52 19.67 6.48 4.74
N GLY A 53 19.91 5.40 5.48
CA GLY A 53 21.13 5.22 6.27
C GLY A 53 21.16 5.95 7.60
N LYS A 54 20.09 6.64 7.99
CA LYS A 54 19.97 7.38 9.25
C LYS A 54 18.77 6.90 10.07
N THR A 55 18.93 6.90 11.40
CA THR A 55 17.86 6.61 12.36
C THR A 55 17.24 7.90 12.88
N TYR A 56 15.92 7.90 13.01
CA TYR A 56 15.11 9.01 13.50
C TYR A 56 14.17 8.54 14.60
N ASP A 57 14.06 9.33 15.66
CA ASP A 57 13.13 9.06 16.74
C ASP A 57 11.73 9.60 16.41
N ALA A 58 10.74 8.79 16.75
CA ALA A 58 9.34 9.17 16.72
C ALA A 58 8.61 8.58 17.93
N LYS A 59 7.40 9.02 18.17
CA LYS A 59 6.57 8.54 19.27
C LYS A 59 5.32 7.88 18.71
N ILE A 60 5.08 6.62 19.07
CA ILE A 60 3.77 6.00 18.88
C ILE A 60 2.88 6.29 20.09
N VAL A 61 1.64 6.66 19.84
CA VAL A 61 0.66 7.01 20.88
C VAL A 61 -0.62 6.21 20.64
N ASN A 62 -1.09 5.46 21.62
CA ASN A 62 -2.46 4.96 21.61
C ASN A 62 -3.38 6.07 22.15
N MET A 63 -4.25 6.58 21.28
CA MET A 63 -5.07 7.75 21.56
C MET A 63 -6.04 7.51 22.72
N ASN A 64 -6.09 8.43 23.66
CA ASN A 64 -7.04 8.39 24.78
C ASN A 64 -8.44 8.85 24.33
N ASN A 65 -9.09 8.03 23.49
CA ASN A 65 -10.48 8.27 23.11
C ASN A 65 -11.41 7.51 24.06
N SER A 66 -12.52 8.14 24.50
CA SER A 66 -13.52 7.42 25.27
C SER A 66 -14.08 6.24 24.48
N VAL A 67 -14.36 5.13 25.15
CA VAL A 67 -14.91 3.91 24.53
C VAL A 67 -16.24 4.20 23.83
N GLU A 68 -17.01 5.15 24.34
CA GLU A 68 -18.28 5.60 23.76
C GLU A 68 -18.09 6.24 22.38
N LYS A 69 -16.99 7.00 22.20
CA LYS A 69 -16.68 7.67 20.94
C LYS A 69 -15.94 6.78 19.94
N ARG A 70 -15.16 5.81 20.43
CA ARG A 70 -14.36 4.93 19.58
C ARG A 70 -14.14 3.57 20.23
N LYS A 71 -14.80 2.53 19.69
CA LYS A 71 -14.71 1.17 20.22
C LYS A 71 -13.34 0.53 20.03
N LYS A 72 -12.63 0.87 18.93
CA LYS A 72 -11.30 0.33 18.60
C LYS A 72 -10.20 1.31 18.97
N ASP A 73 -9.03 0.80 19.32
CA ASP A 73 -7.83 1.60 19.57
C ASP A 73 -7.39 2.35 18.32
N ALA A 74 -6.75 3.49 18.53
CA ALA A 74 -6.25 4.33 17.45
C ALA A 74 -4.81 4.74 17.75
N TYR A 75 -3.89 4.24 16.94
CA TYR A 75 -2.47 4.55 17.09
C TYR A 75 -2.05 5.65 16.12
N GLN A 76 -1.33 6.62 16.66
CA GLN A 76 -0.72 7.70 15.90
C GLN A 76 0.80 7.69 16.07
N ILE A 77 1.48 7.86 14.96
CA ILE A 77 2.91 8.19 14.94
C ILE A 77 3.04 9.70 15.02
N ARG A 78 3.88 10.20 15.92
CA ARG A 78 4.12 11.63 16.14
C ARG A 78 5.60 11.95 16.21
N TYR A 79 5.98 13.06 15.64
CA TYR A 79 7.32 13.64 15.73
C TYR A 79 7.26 15.16 15.74
N PRO A 80 8.30 15.86 16.25
CA PRO A 80 8.32 17.31 16.29
C PRO A 80 8.24 17.92 14.88
N ARG A 81 7.44 18.96 14.72
CA ARG A 81 7.22 19.64 13.41
C ARG A 81 8.51 20.11 12.74
N ASN A 82 9.50 20.55 13.50
CA ASN A 82 10.80 20.96 13.00
C ASN A 82 11.91 19.99 13.40
N GLY A 83 11.53 18.74 13.76
CA GLY A 83 12.46 17.67 14.10
C GLY A 83 13.15 17.11 12.87
N GLU A 84 14.20 16.34 13.08
CA GLU A 84 15.04 15.78 12.01
C GLU A 84 14.24 14.95 11.02
N LEU A 85 13.32 14.10 11.49
CA LEU A 85 12.48 13.28 10.60
C LEU A 85 11.56 14.15 9.73
N SER A 86 10.90 15.15 10.34
CA SER A 86 10.05 16.08 9.60
C SER A 86 10.83 16.83 8.52
N GLN A 87 12.03 17.32 8.84
CA GLN A 87 12.89 18.01 7.87
C GLN A 87 13.34 17.07 6.73
N ALA A 88 13.76 15.85 7.06
CA ALA A 88 14.16 14.85 6.07
C ALA A 88 13.00 14.49 5.12
N LEU A 89 11.79 14.30 5.65
CA LEU A 89 10.60 14.04 4.83
C LEU A 89 10.24 15.22 3.93
N GLN A 90 10.33 16.46 4.43
CA GLN A 90 10.07 17.67 3.63
C GLN A 90 11.09 17.85 2.50
N GLN A 91 12.36 17.52 2.75
CA GLN A 91 13.40 17.57 1.71
C GLN A 91 13.18 16.50 0.65
N TYR A 92 12.88 15.28 1.07
CA TYR A 92 12.67 14.18 0.14
C TYR A 92 11.41 14.37 -0.72
N PHE A 93 10.30 14.76 -0.09
CA PHE A 93 9.02 15.00 -0.74
C PHE A 93 8.81 16.48 -1.08
N PHE A 94 9.84 17.10 -1.66
CA PHE A 94 9.84 18.54 -1.97
C PHE A 94 8.68 18.96 -2.88
N LYS A 95 8.29 18.12 -3.83
CA LYS A 95 7.18 18.40 -4.76
C LYS A 95 5.84 18.45 -4.03
N SER A 96 5.55 17.42 -3.20
CA SER A 96 4.36 17.41 -2.35
C SER A 96 4.36 18.59 -1.39
N MET A 97 5.50 18.88 -0.76
CA MET A 97 5.64 19.98 0.18
C MET A 97 5.35 21.34 -0.47
N SER A 98 5.92 21.58 -1.66
CA SER A 98 5.73 22.83 -2.42
C SER A 98 4.27 23.02 -2.83
N TYR A 99 3.63 21.95 -3.34
CA TYR A 99 2.23 22.00 -3.72
C TYR A 99 1.31 22.28 -2.51
N ILE A 100 1.51 21.57 -1.40
CA ILE A 100 0.69 21.73 -0.19
C ILE A 100 0.87 23.14 0.39
N LYS A 101 2.09 23.69 0.41
CA LYS A 101 2.35 25.06 0.83
C LYS A 101 1.60 26.08 -0.03
N MET A 102 1.73 25.97 -1.35
CA MET A 102 1.04 26.86 -2.30
C MET A 102 -0.49 26.87 -2.07
N ILE A 103 -1.11 25.69 -1.87
CA ILE A 103 -2.55 25.62 -1.60
C ILE A 103 -2.89 26.26 -0.25
N ARG A 104 -2.09 26.04 0.80
CA ARG A 104 -2.34 26.60 2.14
C ARG A 104 -2.19 28.11 2.19
N GLU A 105 -1.24 28.68 1.46
CA GLU A 105 -1.02 30.13 1.36
C GLU A 105 -2.20 30.85 0.67
N ASN A 106 -2.90 30.15 -0.22
CA ASN A 106 -4.06 30.68 -0.95
C ASN A 106 -5.41 30.36 -0.28
N ARG A 107 -5.44 29.75 0.92
CA ARG A 107 -6.65 29.42 1.67
C ARG A 107 -6.92 30.37 2.83
N ASP A 108 -8.17 30.40 3.26
CA ASP A 108 -8.51 31.00 4.56
C ASP A 108 -7.64 30.33 5.65
N PRO A 109 -6.97 31.10 6.52
CA PRO A 109 -6.15 30.58 7.63
C PRO A 109 -6.90 29.65 8.59
N LYS A 110 -8.24 29.73 8.64
CA LYS A 110 -9.11 28.86 9.43
C LYS A 110 -9.48 27.55 8.71
N ASP A 111 -9.32 27.47 7.39
CA ASP A 111 -9.61 26.27 6.63
C ASP A 111 -8.54 25.20 6.88
N ARG A 112 -8.96 24.14 7.59
CA ARG A 112 -8.13 22.97 7.92
C ARG A 112 -8.51 21.73 7.13
N SER A 113 -9.31 21.89 6.07
CA SER A 113 -9.74 20.77 5.23
C SER A 113 -8.52 20.05 4.60
N TYR A 114 -8.70 18.76 4.36
CA TYR A 114 -7.68 17.92 3.71
C TYR A 114 -7.35 18.45 2.31
N ILE A 115 -6.05 18.53 2.00
CA ILE A 115 -5.56 18.89 0.67
C ILE A 115 -5.37 17.59 -0.12
N LYS A 116 -6.23 17.35 -1.10
CA LYS A 116 -6.10 16.21 -2.00
C LYS A 116 -4.99 16.48 -3.00
N MET A 117 -4.01 15.58 -3.06
CA MET A 117 -2.95 15.64 -4.06
C MET A 117 -3.49 15.23 -5.43
N PRO A 118 -3.15 15.97 -6.51
CA PRO A 118 -3.40 15.52 -7.87
C PRO A 118 -2.69 14.19 -8.15
N ASP A 119 -3.28 13.31 -8.95
CA ASP A 119 -2.72 11.98 -9.21
C ASP A 119 -1.29 12.01 -9.76
N GLY A 120 -0.96 13.04 -10.55
CA GLY A 120 0.39 13.25 -11.07
C GLY A 120 1.41 13.77 -10.06
N LEU A 121 1.00 14.16 -8.85
CA LEU A 121 1.86 14.69 -7.79
C LEU A 121 1.85 13.82 -6.52
N LYS A 122 1.15 12.68 -6.52
CA LYS A 122 1.12 11.78 -5.38
C LYS A 122 2.49 11.17 -5.12
N GLU A 123 2.93 11.24 -3.89
CA GLU A 123 4.12 10.61 -3.36
C GLU A 123 3.75 9.76 -2.14
N TYR A 124 4.58 8.79 -1.79
CA TYR A 124 4.23 7.80 -0.78
C TYR A 124 5.40 7.48 0.14
N LEU A 125 5.08 7.11 1.37
CA LEU A 125 6.01 6.57 2.34
C LEU A 125 5.62 5.13 2.62
N ALA A 126 6.45 4.17 2.21
CA ALA A 126 6.28 2.77 2.56
C ALA A 126 6.93 2.49 3.92
N ILE A 127 6.25 1.70 4.75
CA ILE A 127 6.68 1.38 6.12
C ILE A 127 6.83 -0.13 6.23
N TYR A 128 7.94 -0.56 6.83
CA TYR A 128 8.26 -1.95 7.05
C TYR A 128 8.64 -2.20 8.50
N THR A 129 8.32 -3.39 9.02
CA THR A 129 8.92 -3.89 10.26
C THR A 129 10.38 -4.30 10.00
N THR A 130 11.17 -4.36 11.04
CA THR A 130 12.55 -4.86 10.99
C THR A 130 12.72 -6.02 11.98
N GLU A 131 13.89 -6.63 12.02
CA GLU A 131 14.28 -7.62 13.02
C GLU A 131 14.52 -7.03 14.42
N TYR A 132 14.60 -5.70 14.53
CA TYR A 132 14.79 -4.99 15.79
C TYR A 132 13.46 -4.51 16.34
N GLU A 133 13.23 -4.74 17.64
CA GLU A 133 12.03 -4.26 18.33
C GLU A 133 11.94 -2.74 18.25
N ASP A 134 10.72 -2.24 18.17
CA ASP A 134 10.41 -0.80 18.10
C ASP A 134 11.09 -0.04 16.95
N THR A 135 11.69 -0.76 15.99
CA THR A 135 12.41 -0.19 14.86
C THR A 135 11.73 -0.53 13.54
N PHE A 136 11.51 0.48 12.72
CA PHE A 136 10.82 0.38 11.44
C PHE A 136 11.64 1.00 10.32
N LEU A 137 11.59 0.41 9.14
CA LEU A 137 12.20 1.00 7.94
C LEU A 137 11.16 1.88 7.25
N LEU A 138 11.56 3.09 6.90
CA LEU A 138 10.84 3.98 5.99
C LEU A 138 11.50 3.96 4.62
N GLU A 139 10.72 3.71 3.59
CA GLU A 139 11.15 3.81 2.20
C GLU A 139 10.33 4.89 1.51
N PRO A 140 10.93 6.07 1.26
CA PRO A 140 10.25 7.12 0.53
C PRO A 140 10.14 6.74 -0.96
N ILE A 141 9.00 7.05 -1.54
CA ILE A 141 8.68 6.85 -2.96
C ILE A 141 8.28 8.20 -3.54
N ALA A 142 9.25 8.91 -4.08
CA ALA A 142 9.03 10.20 -4.70
C ALA A 142 8.34 10.07 -6.07
N GLN A 143 7.79 11.17 -6.56
CA GLN A 143 7.07 11.19 -7.83
C GLN A 143 7.94 10.74 -9.02
N ASP A 144 9.21 11.11 -9.02
CA ASP A 144 10.12 10.73 -10.10
C ASP A 144 10.37 9.23 -10.14
N ASP A 145 10.56 8.60 -8.97
CA ASP A 145 10.67 7.15 -8.84
C ASP A 145 9.40 6.46 -9.32
N PHE A 146 8.25 7.02 -8.95
CA PHE A 146 6.93 6.53 -9.33
C PHE A 146 6.71 6.60 -10.85
N GLN A 147 7.05 7.72 -11.50
CA GLN A 147 6.91 7.88 -12.94
C GLN A 147 7.85 6.95 -13.73
N VAL A 148 9.07 6.76 -13.23
CA VAL A 148 10.04 5.81 -13.81
C VAL A 148 9.50 4.38 -13.70
N MET A 149 9.00 3.99 -12.53
CA MET A 149 8.40 2.67 -12.30
C MET A 149 7.17 2.45 -13.19
N LYS A 150 6.28 3.44 -13.28
CA LYS A 150 5.09 3.37 -14.13
C LYS A 150 5.46 3.13 -15.60
N LYS A 151 6.41 3.89 -16.14
CA LYS A 151 6.90 3.72 -17.52
C LYS A 151 7.54 2.36 -17.76
N ALA A 152 8.32 1.88 -16.79
CA ALA A 152 8.96 0.58 -16.88
C ALA A 152 7.92 -0.56 -16.88
N ILE A 153 6.89 -0.48 -16.04
CA ILE A 153 5.82 -1.48 -15.95
C ILE A 153 4.92 -1.46 -17.19
N GLN A 154 4.59 -0.26 -17.70
CA GLN A 154 3.78 -0.11 -18.92
C GLN A 154 4.46 -0.71 -20.18
N GLY A 155 5.80 -0.75 -20.20
CA GLY A 155 6.58 -1.38 -21.28
C GLY A 155 6.70 -2.90 -21.17
N MET A 156 6.21 -3.50 -20.10
CA MET A 156 6.36 -4.94 -19.81
C MET A 156 4.99 -5.60 -19.68
N ARG A 157 4.78 -6.75 -20.38
CA ARG A 157 3.61 -7.61 -20.12
C ARG A 157 3.77 -8.27 -18.75
N GLU A 158 2.70 -8.34 -17.95
CA GLU A 158 2.73 -8.86 -16.57
C GLU A 158 3.44 -10.23 -16.41
N ARG A 159 3.33 -11.12 -17.44
CA ARG A 159 3.98 -12.43 -17.46
C ARG A 159 5.48 -12.40 -17.80
N THR A 160 5.97 -11.38 -18.47
CA THR A 160 7.38 -11.30 -18.92
C THR A 160 8.31 -10.83 -17.81
N VAL A 161 7.81 -10.03 -16.86
CA VAL A 161 8.63 -9.43 -15.79
C VAL A 161 9.15 -10.48 -14.78
N GLU A 162 8.38 -11.55 -14.53
CA GLU A 162 8.86 -12.64 -13.64
C GLU A 162 10.01 -13.44 -14.26
N ASN A 163 10.00 -13.62 -15.59
CA ASN A 163 11.03 -14.37 -16.30
C ASN A 163 12.25 -13.52 -16.68
N GLU A 164 12.09 -12.24 -16.98
CA GLU A 164 13.21 -11.36 -17.36
C GLU A 164 14.10 -10.95 -16.19
N ILE A 165 13.58 -10.98 -14.96
CA ILE A 165 14.36 -10.65 -13.76
C ILE A 165 15.41 -11.71 -13.45
N GLU A 166 15.22 -12.97 -13.85
CA GLU A 166 16.21 -14.02 -13.68
C GLU A 166 17.33 -14.00 -14.75
N TYR A 167 17.09 -13.41 -15.93
CA TYR A 167 18.02 -13.50 -17.08
C TYR A 167 18.91 -12.27 -17.30
N GLU A 168 18.60 -11.10 -16.72
CA GLU A 168 19.36 -9.87 -16.99
C GLU A 168 20.19 -9.37 -15.78
N MET A 169 20.98 -10.26 -15.15
CA MET A 169 21.94 -9.84 -14.14
C MET A 169 23.23 -9.20 -14.70
N GLU A 170 23.31 -8.96 -15.99
CA GLU A 170 24.56 -8.53 -16.65
C GLU A 170 24.51 -7.16 -17.31
N ASP A 171 23.82 -6.11 -16.85
CA ASP A 171 24.24 -4.76 -17.25
C ASP A 171 23.72 -3.57 -16.41
N LYS A 172 24.70 -2.70 -16.01
CA LYS A 172 24.68 -1.27 -15.63
C LYS A 172 23.96 -0.84 -14.35
N SER A 173 24.72 -0.24 -13.43
CA SER A 173 24.33 0.22 -12.08
C SER A 173 22.97 0.99 -11.98
N SER A 174 22.64 1.86 -12.94
CA SER A 174 21.36 2.60 -12.91
C SER A 174 20.14 1.76 -13.30
N GLY A 175 20.33 0.68 -14.08
CA GLY A 175 19.27 -0.28 -14.43
C GLY A 175 18.96 -1.23 -13.28
N ILE A 176 19.95 -1.57 -12.47
CA ILE A 176 19.82 -2.47 -11.31
C ILE A 176 19.00 -1.82 -10.20
N GLU A 177 19.23 -0.54 -9.86
CA GLU A 177 18.44 0.15 -8.85
C GLU A 177 16.95 0.29 -9.25
N LYS A 178 16.68 0.62 -10.51
CA LYS A 178 15.31 0.70 -11.04
C LYS A 178 14.60 -0.65 -11.05
N LYS A 179 15.30 -1.72 -11.45
CA LYS A 179 14.77 -3.09 -11.42
C LYS A 179 14.54 -3.57 -10.00
N LEU A 180 15.45 -3.27 -9.06
CA LEU A 180 15.30 -3.59 -7.64
C LEU A 180 14.08 -2.90 -7.00
N GLN A 181 13.78 -1.64 -7.37
CA GLN A 181 12.58 -0.94 -6.89
C GLN A 181 11.30 -1.58 -7.42
N ILE A 182 11.25 -1.95 -8.69
CA ILE A 182 10.11 -2.66 -9.31
C ILE A 182 9.93 -4.04 -8.64
N VAL A 183 11.02 -4.77 -8.43
CA VAL A 183 10.99 -6.07 -7.73
C VAL A 183 10.53 -5.94 -6.29
N LYS A 184 10.96 -4.90 -5.56
CA LYS A 184 10.50 -4.62 -4.20
C LYS A 184 8.99 -4.37 -4.17
N ILE A 185 8.45 -3.54 -5.05
CA ILE A 185 7.02 -3.26 -5.14
C ILE A 185 6.23 -4.52 -5.48
N ARG A 186 6.71 -5.35 -6.41
CA ARG A 186 6.07 -6.63 -6.73
C ARG A 186 6.18 -7.67 -5.63
N LYS A 187 7.29 -7.75 -4.90
CA LYS A 187 7.39 -8.59 -3.71
C LYS A 187 6.39 -8.16 -2.63
N LEU A 188 6.15 -6.86 -2.48
CA LEU A 188 5.13 -6.33 -1.59
C LEU A 188 3.72 -6.79 -2.00
N ASN A 189 3.41 -6.74 -3.30
CA ASN A 189 2.16 -7.25 -3.86
C ASN A 189 1.95 -8.73 -3.60
N ARG A 190 2.99 -9.52 -3.83
CA ARG A 190 2.93 -10.96 -3.69
C ARG A 190 2.45 -11.39 -2.31
N LYS A 191 2.87 -10.70 -1.25
CA LYS A 191 2.47 -11.05 0.12
C LYS A 191 1.00 -10.73 0.42
N ILE A 192 0.50 -9.58 -0.01
CA ILE A 192 -0.92 -9.24 0.14
C ILE A 192 -1.76 -10.26 -0.63
N GLY A 193 -1.40 -10.57 -1.87
CA GLY A 193 -2.06 -11.58 -2.66
C GLY A 193 -2.03 -12.97 -1.99
N GLU A 194 -0.90 -13.39 -1.44
CA GLU A 194 -0.81 -14.68 -0.72
C GLU A 194 -1.67 -14.69 0.55
N ASN A 195 -1.69 -13.63 1.33
CA ASN A 195 -2.55 -13.51 2.50
C ASN A 195 -4.04 -13.55 2.10
N LEU A 196 -4.41 -12.91 1.01
CA LEU A 196 -5.78 -12.97 0.48
C LEU A 196 -6.13 -14.37 -0.02
N LYS A 197 -5.22 -15.08 -0.70
CA LYS A 197 -5.44 -16.48 -1.10
C LYS A 197 -5.75 -17.36 0.12
N LEU A 198 -5.00 -17.22 1.20
CA LEU A 198 -5.25 -17.90 2.46
C LEU A 198 -6.60 -17.51 3.08
N LEU A 199 -6.95 -16.21 3.09
CA LEU A 199 -8.23 -15.71 3.60
C LEU A 199 -9.43 -16.35 2.90
N TYR A 200 -9.33 -16.58 1.59
CA TYR A 200 -10.37 -17.20 0.77
C TYR A 200 -10.22 -18.73 0.64
N GLY A 201 -9.21 -19.34 1.25
CA GLY A 201 -8.92 -20.77 1.09
C GLY A 201 -8.71 -21.12 -0.38
N TYR A 202 -7.99 -20.27 -1.12
CA TYR A 202 -7.73 -20.40 -2.58
C TYR A 202 -8.99 -20.46 -3.46
N ARG A 203 -10.14 -20.03 -2.96
CA ARG A 203 -11.39 -19.96 -3.71
C ARG A 203 -11.42 -18.71 -4.59
N CYS A 204 -11.84 -18.89 -5.82
CA CYS A 204 -12.14 -17.78 -6.73
C CYS A 204 -13.30 -16.95 -6.16
N GLN A 205 -13.12 -15.63 -6.04
CA GLN A 205 -14.17 -14.74 -5.54
C GLN A 205 -15.36 -14.61 -6.50
N ILE A 206 -15.18 -14.92 -7.78
CA ILE A 206 -16.24 -14.91 -8.80
C ILE A 206 -17.03 -16.23 -8.76
N CYS A 207 -16.42 -17.36 -9.05
CA CYS A 207 -17.13 -18.64 -9.19
C CYS A 207 -17.12 -19.50 -7.91
N GLY A 208 -16.38 -19.13 -6.87
CA GLY A 208 -16.30 -19.90 -5.62
C GLY A 208 -15.49 -21.21 -5.69
N GLN A 209 -14.96 -21.57 -6.86
CA GLN A 209 -14.25 -22.84 -7.06
C GLN A 209 -12.80 -22.77 -6.57
N VAL A 210 -12.28 -23.93 -6.14
CA VAL A 210 -10.85 -24.18 -5.90
C VAL A 210 -10.33 -24.98 -7.11
N ILE A 211 -9.35 -24.45 -7.79
CA ILE A 211 -8.75 -25.14 -8.95
C ILE A 211 -7.63 -26.07 -8.48
N GLY A 212 -7.67 -27.31 -8.96
CA GLY A 212 -6.65 -28.32 -8.65
C GLY A 212 -6.90 -29.14 -7.39
N GLU A 213 -7.99 -28.89 -6.63
CA GLU A 213 -8.32 -29.57 -5.38
C GLU A 213 -8.26 -31.09 -5.47
N LYS A 214 -8.84 -31.67 -6.55
CA LYS A 214 -8.81 -33.12 -6.79
C LYS A 214 -7.40 -33.72 -6.99
N TYR A 215 -6.42 -32.87 -7.24
CA TYR A 215 -5.01 -33.26 -7.39
C TYR A 215 -4.16 -32.89 -6.17
N GLY A 216 -4.78 -32.44 -5.07
CA GLY A 216 -4.09 -31.95 -3.88
C GLY A 216 -3.38 -30.59 -4.11
N SER A 217 -3.78 -29.85 -5.14
CA SER A 217 -3.23 -28.52 -5.48
C SER A 217 -4.29 -27.45 -5.31
N HIS A 218 -3.83 -26.22 -5.03
CA HIS A 218 -4.70 -25.07 -4.82
C HIS A 218 -4.17 -23.91 -5.68
N ILE A 219 -4.80 -23.65 -6.82
CA ILE A 219 -4.36 -22.64 -7.80
C ILE A 219 -5.33 -21.47 -7.77
N ALA A 220 -4.84 -20.32 -7.37
CA ALA A 220 -5.55 -19.04 -7.41
C ALA A 220 -4.57 -17.90 -7.69
N GLU A 221 -5.06 -16.85 -8.31
CA GLU A 221 -4.26 -15.69 -8.70
C GLU A 221 -4.82 -14.43 -8.01
N ALA A 222 -3.93 -13.52 -7.62
CA ALA A 222 -4.32 -12.20 -7.13
C ALA A 222 -4.39 -11.25 -8.32
N HIS A 223 -5.55 -10.64 -8.51
CA HIS A 223 -5.84 -9.71 -9.60
C HIS A 223 -6.07 -8.30 -9.04
N HIS A 224 -5.44 -7.27 -9.64
CA HIS A 224 -5.71 -5.89 -9.27
C HIS A 224 -6.97 -5.38 -9.96
N ILE A 225 -7.97 -4.97 -9.18
CA ILE A 225 -9.24 -4.42 -9.68
C ILE A 225 -8.98 -3.16 -10.52
N ASP A 226 -8.27 -2.19 -9.95
CA ASP A 226 -7.70 -1.08 -10.71
C ASP A 226 -6.28 -1.48 -11.07
N TYR A 227 -6.01 -1.75 -12.34
CA TYR A 227 -4.74 -2.30 -12.79
C TYR A 227 -3.55 -1.59 -12.16
N PHE A 228 -2.60 -2.37 -11.64
CA PHE A 228 -1.44 -1.85 -10.94
C PHE A 228 -0.64 -0.85 -11.76
N VAL A 229 -0.49 -1.07 -13.05
CA VAL A 229 0.19 -0.14 -13.97
C VAL A 229 -0.45 1.25 -14.03
N ASN A 230 -1.74 1.38 -13.71
CA ASN A 230 -2.47 2.64 -13.72
C ASN A 230 -2.58 3.25 -12.33
N SER A 231 -2.84 2.44 -11.30
CA SER A 231 -3.13 2.90 -9.94
C SER A 231 -1.90 2.89 -9.03
N LEU A 232 -0.93 2.01 -9.28
CA LEU A 232 0.15 1.60 -8.36
C LEU A 232 -0.36 1.32 -6.95
N ASN A 233 -1.62 0.92 -6.86
CA ASN A 233 -2.28 0.60 -5.61
C ASN A 233 -2.21 -0.90 -5.33
N ASN A 234 -1.47 -1.26 -4.28
CA ASN A 234 -1.27 -2.63 -3.81
C ASN A 234 -2.11 -3.00 -2.60
N ASP A 235 -2.99 -2.12 -2.18
CA ASP A 235 -3.82 -2.38 -1.01
C ASP A 235 -4.71 -3.60 -1.24
N ALA A 236 -4.97 -4.36 -0.18
CA ALA A 236 -5.85 -5.52 -0.23
C ALA A 236 -7.20 -5.19 -0.87
N ASN A 237 -7.75 -4.01 -0.57
CA ASN A 237 -9.02 -3.54 -1.14
C ASN A 237 -8.96 -3.25 -2.67
N ASN A 238 -7.77 -3.28 -3.27
CA ASN A 238 -7.58 -3.22 -4.73
C ASN A 238 -7.21 -4.57 -5.34
N GLN A 239 -7.22 -5.65 -4.58
CA GLN A 239 -6.90 -6.98 -5.06
C GLN A 239 -8.09 -7.93 -4.89
N MET A 240 -8.24 -8.85 -5.81
CA MET A 240 -9.26 -9.89 -5.83
C MET A 240 -8.60 -11.24 -6.08
N ILE A 241 -9.05 -12.29 -5.40
CA ILE A 241 -8.57 -13.65 -5.65
C ILE A 241 -9.48 -14.31 -6.67
N VAL A 242 -8.91 -14.70 -7.80
CA VAL A 242 -9.61 -15.30 -8.91
C VAL A 242 -8.92 -16.60 -9.37
N CYS A 243 -9.66 -17.48 -10.04
CA CYS A 243 -9.04 -18.61 -10.70
C CYS A 243 -8.34 -18.18 -12.00
N PRO A 244 -7.40 -18.98 -12.55
CA PRO A 244 -6.69 -18.63 -13.78
C PRO A 244 -7.61 -18.31 -14.96
N ASN A 245 -8.77 -18.98 -15.05
CA ASN A 245 -9.74 -18.72 -16.13
C ASN A 245 -10.33 -17.31 -15.99
N HIS A 246 -10.83 -16.92 -14.81
CA HIS A 246 -11.37 -15.58 -14.58
C HIS A 246 -10.28 -14.51 -14.69
N HIS A 247 -9.07 -14.78 -14.21
CA HIS A 247 -7.93 -13.88 -14.37
C HIS A 247 -7.65 -13.60 -15.84
N SER A 248 -7.58 -14.65 -16.68
CA SER A 248 -7.35 -14.50 -18.12
C SER A 248 -8.48 -13.76 -18.83
N VAL A 249 -9.75 -14.05 -18.50
CA VAL A 249 -10.92 -13.38 -19.09
C VAL A 249 -10.94 -11.89 -18.73
N ILE A 250 -10.66 -11.54 -17.49
CA ILE A 250 -10.61 -10.14 -17.05
C ILE A 250 -9.51 -9.38 -17.79
N HIS A 251 -8.32 -9.97 -17.95
CA HIS A 251 -7.24 -9.32 -18.69
C HIS A 251 -7.48 -9.21 -20.19
N ASP A 252 -8.19 -10.16 -20.79
CA ASP A 252 -8.49 -10.17 -22.22
C ASP A 252 -9.64 -9.20 -22.56
N ALA A 253 -10.73 -9.29 -21.81
CA ALA A 253 -11.94 -8.51 -22.04
C ALA A 253 -11.95 -7.12 -21.38
N ASN A 254 -11.03 -6.85 -20.46
CA ASN A 254 -10.85 -5.56 -19.77
C ASN A 254 -12.16 -4.95 -19.20
N PRO A 255 -12.98 -5.71 -18.43
CA PRO A 255 -14.26 -5.23 -17.94
C PRO A 255 -14.09 -4.15 -16.85
N VAL A 256 -15.12 -3.35 -16.64
CA VAL A 256 -15.18 -2.34 -15.59
C VAL A 256 -15.76 -2.93 -14.31
N PHE A 257 -15.07 -2.77 -13.17
CA PHE A 257 -15.58 -3.24 -11.89
C PHE A 257 -16.41 -2.16 -11.17
N ASP A 258 -17.69 -2.42 -11.03
CA ASP A 258 -18.59 -1.60 -10.19
C ASP A 258 -18.46 -2.03 -8.73
N ARG A 259 -17.73 -1.24 -7.93
CA ARG A 259 -17.50 -1.53 -6.50
C ARG A 259 -18.79 -1.44 -5.66
N ARG A 260 -19.79 -0.70 -6.07
CA ARG A 260 -21.07 -0.58 -5.33
C ARG A 260 -21.91 -1.84 -5.50
N ARG A 261 -21.95 -2.36 -6.72
CA ARG A 261 -22.69 -3.57 -7.06
C ARG A 261 -21.88 -4.84 -6.88
N MET A 262 -20.57 -4.73 -6.72
CA MET A 262 -19.60 -5.85 -6.68
C MET A 262 -19.71 -6.73 -7.93
N VAL A 263 -19.67 -6.08 -9.12
CA VAL A 263 -19.92 -6.71 -10.42
C VAL A 263 -18.89 -6.22 -11.43
N TYR A 264 -18.37 -7.10 -12.23
CA TYR A 264 -17.68 -6.76 -13.48
C TYR A 264 -18.72 -6.58 -14.61
N GLY A 265 -18.69 -5.43 -15.29
CA GLY A 265 -19.48 -5.16 -16.50
C GLY A 265 -18.58 -5.28 -17.73
N PHE A 266 -18.99 -6.08 -18.70
CA PHE A 266 -18.30 -6.32 -19.96
C PHE A 266 -18.92 -5.50 -21.09
N ASP A 267 -18.14 -5.13 -22.10
CA ASP A 267 -18.60 -4.33 -23.25
C ASP A 267 -19.76 -4.95 -24.04
N ASN A 268 -19.87 -6.29 -24.00
CA ASN A 268 -20.98 -7.03 -24.63
C ASN A 268 -22.30 -7.01 -23.81
N GLY A 269 -22.32 -6.29 -22.68
CA GLY A 269 -23.46 -6.24 -21.76
C GLY A 269 -23.52 -7.38 -20.75
N GLY A 270 -22.58 -8.32 -20.77
CA GLY A 270 -22.44 -9.37 -19.76
C GLY A 270 -22.03 -8.79 -18.41
N GLU A 271 -22.48 -9.42 -17.33
CA GLU A 271 -22.11 -9.07 -15.97
C GLU A 271 -21.66 -10.30 -15.19
N GLU A 272 -20.56 -10.16 -14.46
CA GLU A 272 -20.04 -11.17 -13.54
C GLU A 272 -20.01 -10.63 -12.11
N ARG A 273 -20.83 -11.21 -11.24
CA ARG A 273 -20.88 -10.82 -9.82
C ARG A 273 -19.91 -11.64 -9.01
N ILE A 274 -19.21 -10.99 -8.06
CA ILE A 274 -18.42 -11.72 -7.08
C ILE A 274 -19.34 -12.49 -6.14
N SER A 275 -19.07 -13.79 -5.97
CA SER A 275 -19.83 -14.67 -5.07
C SER A 275 -19.30 -14.65 -3.64
N LEU A 276 -18.03 -14.31 -3.45
CA LEU A 276 -17.36 -14.28 -2.14
C LEU A 276 -16.74 -12.91 -1.90
N ASN A 277 -17.09 -12.28 -0.77
CA ASN A 277 -16.46 -11.03 -0.34
C ASN A 277 -16.22 -11.01 1.17
N LYS A 278 -14.95 -10.95 1.59
CA LYS A 278 -14.54 -10.85 2.99
C LYS A 278 -13.73 -9.58 3.29
N HIS A 279 -13.26 -8.86 2.27
CA HIS A 279 -12.30 -7.76 2.47
C HIS A 279 -12.53 -6.52 1.58
N LEU A 280 -13.27 -6.64 0.47
CA LEU A 280 -13.58 -5.49 -0.37
C LEU A 280 -14.66 -4.64 0.29
N PHE A 281 -14.38 -3.34 0.46
CA PHE A 281 -15.30 -2.40 1.08
C PHE A 281 -15.84 -1.41 0.05
N ILE A 282 -17.10 -1.01 0.26
CA ILE A 282 -17.70 0.11 -0.44
C ILE A 282 -17.20 1.37 0.28
N TYR A 283 -16.39 2.19 -0.40
CA TYR A 283 -16.16 3.54 0.10
C TYR A 283 -17.43 4.37 -0.11
N VAL A 284 -18.19 4.59 0.93
CA VAL A 284 -19.19 5.66 0.94
C VAL A 284 -18.38 6.96 1.03
N LYS A 285 -18.32 7.70 -0.08
CA LYS A 285 -17.77 9.05 -0.12
C LYS A 285 -18.72 10.01 0.58
#